data_e7dcaa1a7c0e58005943864b78d775e6
#
_entry.id   e7dcaa1a7c0e58005943864b78d775e6
#
_cell.length_a   1.000
_cell.length_b   1.000
_cell.length_c   1.000
_cell.angle_alpha   90.00
_cell.angle_beta   90.00
_cell.angle_gamma   90.00
#
_symmetry.space_group_name_H-M   'P 1'
#
loop_
_entity.id
_entity.type
_entity.pdbx_description
1 polymer ?
#
loop_
_entity_poly.entity_id
_entity_poly.type
_entity_poly.pdbx_seq_one_letter_code
_entity_poly.pdbx_strand_id
1 'polypeptide(L)'
;VYCARTTACTSGLQAPGDRNHPENPVLLSLQGAFPPAILALADGTVFIGNSIGATGTTVGEVVFNTSITGYQEILTDPSYCQQIVTLTYPHIGNYGVNPEDVEADKIHAAGLI
;
A
#
# COMPACT_ATOMS: atom_id res chain seq x y z
N VAL A 1 -16.83 6.68 -7.23
CA VAL A 1 -16.50 5.88 -6.04
C VAL A 1 -15.70 4.69 -6.50
N TYR A 2 -14.44 4.64 -6.16
CA TYR A 2 -13.56 3.53 -6.53
C TYR A 2 -13.49 2.59 -5.33
N CYS A 3 -13.78 1.32 -5.56
CA CYS A 3 -13.63 0.28 -4.54
C CYS A 3 -12.30 -0.44 -4.82
N ALA A 4 -11.40 -0.45 -3.87
CA ALA A 4 -10.17 -1.21 -3.96
C ALA A 4 -10.24 -2.40 -3.01
N ARG A 5 -9.83 -3.56 -3.49
CA ARG A 5 -9.71 -4.76 -2.68
C ARG A 5 -8.25 -5.17 -2.64
N THR A 6 -7.64 -5.08 -1.47
CA THR A 6 -6.29 -5.62 -1.25
C THR A 6 -6.44 -7.05 -0.75
N THR A 7 -6.00 -8.01 -1.53
CA THR A 7 -5.98 -9.42 -1.12
C THR A 7 -4.53 -9.88 -1.12
N ALA A 8 -4.01 -10.27 0.02
CA ALA A 8 -2.79 -11.05 0.06
C ALA A 8 -3.13 -12.47 -0.42
N CYS A 9 -2.73 -12.81 -1.63
CA CYS A 9 -2.92 -14.15 -2.18
C CYS A 9 -1.76 -15.03 -1.74
N THR A 10 -2.01 -15.91 -0.80
CA THR A 10 -1.11 -17.03 -0.51
C THR A 10 -1.39 -18.16 -1.49
N SER A 11 -0.42 -18.46 -2.30
CA SER A 11 -0.25 -19.63 -3.18
C SER A 11 -0.57 -19.49 -4.68
N GLY A 12 0.49 -19.53 -5.49
CA GLY A 12 0.49 -20.36 -6.68
C GLY A 12 0.08 -19.74 -8.01
N LEU A 13 0.43 -18.49 -8.30
CA LEU A 13 0.40 -18.01 -9.70
C LEU A 13 1.79 -17.58 -10.13
N GLN A 14 2.47 -18.46 -10.81
CA GLN A 14 3.70 -18.19 -11.53
C GLN A 14 3.31 -17.45 -12.81
N ALA A 15 3.61 -16.15 -12.89
CA ALA A 15 3.45 -15.40 -14.12
C ALA A 15 4.43 -15.95 -15.19
N PRO A 16 4.03 -16.06 -16.46
CA PRO A 16 4.95 -16.44 -17.54
C PRO A 16 5.99 -15.35 -17.69
N GLY A 17 7.27 -15.71 -17.44
CA GLY A 17 8.40 -14.79 -17.48
C GLY A 17 8.62 -14.20 -18.87
N ASP A 18 8.61 -12.90 -18.97
CA ASP A 18 9.17 -12.16 -20.09
C ASP A 18 10.69 -12.15 -19.94
N ARG A 19 11.39 -12.87 -20.85
CA ARG A 19 12.83 -13.19 -20.74
C ARG A 19 13.76 -12.11 -21.26
N ASN A 20 13.32 -10.88 -21.49
CA ASN A 20 14.12 -9.85 -22.16
C ASN A 20 14.22 -8.50 -21.46
N HIS A 21 13.94 -8.41 -20.16
CA HIS A 21 14.26 -7.20 -19.41
C HIS A 21 15.53 -7.44 -18.57
N PRO A 22 16.56 -6.55 -18.60
CA PRO A 22 17.71 -6.68 -17.69
C PRO A 22 17.20 -6.48 -16.27
N GLU A 23 17.06 -7.60 -15.57
CA GLU A 23 16.58 -7.60 -14.18
C GLU A 23 17.62 -6.91 -13.31
N ASN A 24 17.20 -5.80 -12.68
CA ASN A 24 18.03 -5.10 -11.71
C ASN A 24 18.22 -6.04 -10.50
N PRO A 25 19.44 -6.46 -10.14
CA PRO A 25 19.69 -7.42 -9.07
C PRO A 25 19.20 -6.94 -7.69
N VAL A 26 19.02 -5.62 -7.51
CA VAL A 26 18.43 -5.05 -6.29
C VAL A 26 16.94 -5.34 -6.19
N LEU A 27 16.20 -5.34 -7.31
CA LEU A 27 14.78 -5.69 -7.33
C LEU A 27 14.56 -7.19 -7.08
N LEU A 28 15.45 -8.06 -7.59
CA LEU A 28 15.40 -9.50 -7.32
C LEU A 28 15.61 -9.84 -5.85
N SER A 29 16.45 -9.09 -5.14
CA SER A 29 16.68 -9.32 -3.71
C SER A 29 15.47 -8.95 -2.83
N LEU A 30 14.58 -8.08 -3.32
CA LEU A 30 13.36 -7.67 -2.60
C LEU A 30 12.14 -8.54 -2.96
N GLN A 31 12.13 -9.20 -4.11
CA GLN A 31 10.99 -10.02 -4.57
C GLN A 31 10.69 -11.25 -3.69
N GLY A 32 11.63 -11.68 -2.83
CA GLY A 32 11.40 -12.77 -1.88
C GLY A 32 11.13 -12.32 -0.44
N ALA A 33 11.26 -11.02 -0.15
CA ALA A 33 11.20 -10.50 1.23
C ALA A 33 9.77 -10.18 1.69
N PHE A 34 8.86 -9.86 0.76
CA PHE A 34 7.50 -9.44 1.09
C PHE A 34 6.46 -10.24 0.29
N PRO A 35 5.33 -10.61 0.92
CA PRO A 35 4.26 -11.29 0.21
C PRO A 35 3.62 -10.39 -0.86
N PRO A 36 3.08 -10.97 -1.95
CA PRO A 36 2.40 -10.19 -2.98
C PRO A 36 1.14 -9.50 -2.43
N ALA A 37 0.87 -8.31 -2.94
CA ALA A 37 -0.34 -7.56 -2.68
C ALA A 37 -1.02 -7.18 -3.99
N ILE A 38 -2.34 -7.08 -3.96
CA ILE A 38 -3.15 -6.71 -5.12
C ILE A 38 -4.05 -5.54 -4.76
N LEU A 39 -4.01 -4.50 -5.58
CA LEU A 39 -5.00 -3.43 -5.59
C LEU A 39 -5.89 -3.62 -6.82
N ALA A 40 -7.17 -3.92 -6.62
CA ALA A 40 -8.16 -4.02 -7.69
C ALA A 40 -9.15 -2.86 -7.59
N LEU A 41 -9.30 -2.12 -8.68
CA LEU A 41 -10.24 -1.00 -8.77
C LEU A 41 -11.59 -1.47 -9.30
N ALA A 42 -12.63 -0.67 -9.06
CA ALA A 42 -14.01 -0.99 -9.48
C ALA A 42 -14.18 -1.03 -11.00
N ASP A 43 -13.33 -0.37 -11.75
CA ASP A 43 -13.31 -0.39 -13.22
C ASP A 43 -12.65 -1.66 -13.81
N GLY A 44 -12.17 -2.56 -12.95
CA GLY A 44 -11.46 -3.79 -13.34
C GLY A 44 -9.95 -3.64 -13.46
N THR A 45 -9.41 -2.45 -13.25
CA THR A 45 -7.94 -2.25 -13.23
C THR A 45 -7.32 -2.96 -12.04
N VAL A 46 -6.22 -3.66 -12.25
CA VAL A 46 -5.50 -4.40 -11.22
C VAL A 46 -4.03 -3.99 -11.19
N PHE A 47 -3.56 -3.65 -10.01
CA PHE A 47 -2.14 -3.41 -9.73
C PHE A 47 -1.61 -4.51 -8.82
N ILE A 48 -0.41 -4.99 -9.14
CA ILE A 48 0.29 -6.00 -8.34
C ILE A 48 1.53 -5.36 -7.74
N GLY A 49 1.70 -5.54 -6.44
CA GLY A 49 2.81 -5.01 -5.67
C GLY A 49 3.20 -5.95 -4.53
N ASN A 50 3.88 -5.40 -3.54
CA ASN A 50 4.30 -6.14 -2.35
C ASN A 50 3.58 -5.60 -1.11
N SER A 51 3.17 -6.51 -0.23
CA SER A 51 2.60 -6.14 1.06
C SER A 51 3.71 -5.86 2.07
N ILE A 52 3.67 -4.69 2.69
CA ILE A 52 4.58 -4.28 3.77
C ILE A 52 3.85 -4.16 5.11
N GLY A 53 2.55 -4.39 5.13
CA GLY A 53 1.70 -4.25 6.31
C GLY A 53 1.10 -5.57 6.79
N ALA A 54 0.05 -5.47 7.56
CA ALA A 54 -0.69 -6.62 8.08
C ALA A 54 -1.37 -7.40 6.95
N THR A 55 -1.42 -8.72 7.10
CA THR A 55 -2.14 -9.59 6.17
C THR A 55 -3.64 -9.38 6.33
N GLY A 56 -4.34 -9.18 5.23
CA GLY A 56 -5.78 -9.00 5.24
C GLY A 56 -6.33 -8.51 3.90
N THR A 57 -7.61 -8.23 3.90
CA THR A 57 -8.32 -7.63 2.77
C THR A 57 -9.15 -6.46 3.28
N THR A 58 -9.04 -5.35 2.60
CA THR A 58 -9.86 -4.16 2.88
C THR A 58 -10.53 -3.65 1.63
N VAL A 59 -11.62 -2.93 1.82
CA VAL A 59 -12.35 -2.26 0.75
C VAL A 59 -12.57 -0.82 1.16
N GLY A 60 -12.31 0.11 0.27
CA GLY A 60 -12.46 1.53 0.53
C GLY A 60 -12.30 2.38 -0.71
N GLU A 61 -12.50 3.67 -0.55
CA GLU A 61 -12.20 4.65 -1.58
C GLU A 61 -10.69 4.85 -1.68
N VAL A 62 -10.14 4.81 -2.90
CA VAL A 62 -8.73 5.13 -3.13
C VAL A 62 -8.58 6.63 -3.29
N VAL A 63 -7.78 7.22 -2.43
CA VAL A 63 -7.48 8.67 -2.43
C VAL A 63 -5.98 8.91 -2.50
N PHE A 64 -5.59 10.06 -3.04
CA PHE A 64 -4.18 10.47 -3.10
C PHE A 64 -3.88 11.51 -2.04
N ASN A 65 -2.67 11.41 -1.47
CA ASN A 65 -2.11 12.46 -0.65
C ASN A 65 -0.69 12.77 -1.16
N THR A 66 -0.44 14.03 -1.49
CA THR A 66 0.82 14.49 -2.07
C THR A 66 1.76 15.12 -1.04
N SER A 67 1.44 15.03 0.24
CA SER A 67 2.31 15.51 1.31
C SER A 67 3.64 14.76 1.32
N ILE A 68 4.70 15.49 1.58
CA ILE A 68 6.05 14.92 1.69
C ILE A 68 6.38 14.44 3.11
N THR A 69 5.58 14.86 4.09
CA THR A 69 5.68 14.54 5.52
C THR A 69 4.28 14.35 6.10
N GLY A 70 4.18 13.95 7.37
CA GLY A 70 2.90 13.87 8.07
C GLY A 70 2.13 12.59 7.78
N TYR A 71 2.82 11.50 7.42
CA TYR A 71 2.14 10.22 7.14
C TYR A 71 1.49 9.61 8.40
N GLN A 72 2.00 9.88 9.59
CA GLN A 72 1.43 9.39 10.83
C GLN A 72 0.10 10.10 11.14
N GLU A 73 0.05 11.42 10.98
CA GLU A 73 -1.16 12.23 11.08
C GLU A 73 -2.20 11.77 10.05
N ILE A 74 -1.80 11.60 8.80
CA ILE A 74 -2.69 11.13 7.72
C ILE A 74 -3.34 9.80 8.06
N LEU A 75 -2.59 8.84 8.59
CA LEU A 75 -3.10 7.51 8.92
C LEU A 75 -4.07 7.52 10.12
N THR A 76 -3.84 8.44 11.06
CA THR A 76 -4.63 8.57 12.29
C THR A 76 -5.75 9.60 12.20
N ASP A 77 -5.83 10.38 11.12
CA ASP A 77 -6.89 11.35 10.90
C ASP A 77 -8.23 10.65 10.59
N PRO A 78 -9.27 10.90 11.39
CA PRO A 78 -10.61 10.37 11.14
C PRO A 78 -11.20 10.69 9.77
N SER A 79 -10.72 11.77 9.11
CA SER A 79 -11.15 12.15 7.76
C SER A 79 -10.86 11.08 6.71
N TYR A 80 -9.85 10.23 6.93
CA TYR A 80 -9.51 9.11 6.05
C TYR A 80 -10.18 7.80 6.43
N CYS A 81 -11.21 7.84 7.29
CA CYS A 81 -11.95 6.64 7.66
C CYS A 81 -12.53 5.92 6.43
N GLN A 82 -12.28 4.62 6.32
CA GLN A 82 -12.67 3.79 5.17
C GLN A 82 -12.00 4.17 3.83
N GLN A 83 -10.95 4.96 3.83
CA GLN A 83 -10.19 5.29 2.63
C GLN A 83 -8.87 4.51 2.57
N ILE A 84 -8.47 4.16 1.36
CA ILE A 84 -7.15 3.61 1.05
C ILE A 84 -6.31 4.77 0.55
N VAL A 85 -5.36 5.20 1.36
CA VAL A 85 -4.55 6.38 1.07
C VAL A 85 -3.33 6.00 0.25
N THR A 86 -3.18 6.63 -0.91
CA THR A 86 -1.99 6.51 -1.75
C THR A 86 -1.08 7.71 -1.50
N LEU A 87 0.09 7.44 -0.93
CA LEU A 87 1.11 8.46 -0.69
C LEU A 87 2.02 8.54 -1.92
N THR A 88 2.12 9.72 -2.52
CA THR A 88 2.87 9.92 -3.76
C THR A 88 4.36 10.22 -3.56
N TYR A 89 4.78 10.45 -2.32
CA TYR A 89 6.18 10.74 -1.99
C TYR A 89 6.95 9.45 -1.68
N PRO A 90 8.11 9.21 -2.34
CA PRO A 90 8.77 7.90 -2.29
C PRO A 90 9.51 7.60 -0.99
N HIS A 91 9.71 8.58 -0.11
CA HIS A 91 10.46 8.44 1.14
C HIS A 91 9.57 8.37 2.38
N ILE A 92 8.33 7.94 2.24
CA ILE A 92 7.41 7.78 3.36
C ILE A 92 7.98 6.77 4.37
N GLY A 93 7.90 7.12 5.65
CA GLY A 93 8.44 6.32 6.76
C GLY A 93 9.88 6.63 7.13
N ASN A 94 10.56 7.51 6.40
CA ASN A 94 11.99 7.79 6.55
C ASN A 94 12.40 8.44 7.88
N TYR A 95 11.50 9.15 8.56
CA TYR A 95 11.77 9.78 9.85
C TYR A 95 11.11 9.05 11.05
N GLY A 96 10.51 7.86 10.80
CA GLY A 96 9.92 7.04 11.84
C GLY A 96 8.54 7.52 12.31
N VAL A 97 8.19 7.16 13.54
CA VAL A 97 6.95 7.53 14.20
C VAL A 97 7.24 8.05 15.59
N ASN A 98 6.39 8.94 16.08
CA ASN A 98 6.45 9.46 17.45
C ASN A 98 5.04 9.56 18.04
N PRO A 99 4.92 9.65 19.40
CA PRO A 99 3.61 9.72 20.05
C PRO A 99 2.89 11.06 19.89
N GLU A 100 3.59 12.10 19.43
CA GLU A 100 3.07 13.47 19.35
C GLU A 100 2.39 13.77 18.02
N ASP A 101 2.75 13.03 16.96
CA ASP A 101 2.25 13.23 15.60
C ASP A 101 1.03 12.35 15.28
N VAL A 102 0.14 12.17 16.24
CA VAL A 102 -1.10 11.42 16.03
C VAL A 102 -2.32 12.34 16.17
N GLU A 103 -3.25 12.24 15.23
CA GLU A 103 -4.53 12.96 15.29
C GLU A 103 -5.57 12.23 16.16
N ALA A 104 -5.40 10.92 16.34
CA ALA A 104 -6.27 10.08 17.15
C ALA A 104 -5.53 8.86 17.69
N ASP A 105 -6.11 8.21 18.71
CA ASP A 105 -5.54 7.04 19.40
C ASP A 105 -5.45 5.77 18.53
N LYS A 106 -5.98 5.80 17.32
CA LYS A 106 -6.00 4.66 16.39
C LYS A 106 -5.81 5.07 14.94
N ILE A 107 -5.39 4.11 14.13
CA ILE A 107 -5.37 4.26 12.68
C ILE A 107 -6.81 4.23 12.14
N HIS A 108 -7.19 5.26 11.39
CA HIS A 108 -8.48 5.39 10.74
C HIS A 108 -8.47 5.00 9.27
N ALA A 109 -7.34 5.19 8.58
CA ALA A 109 -7.21 4.76 7.19
C ALA A 109 -7.44 3.25 7.04
N ALA A 110 -8.20 2.86 6.03
CA ALA A 110 -8.48 1.45 5.74
C ALA A 110 -7.29 0.71 5.11
N GLY A 111 -6.39 1.45 4.46
CA GLY A 111 -5.18 0.93 3.85
C GLY A 111 -4.22 2.04 3.44
N LEU A 112 -2.99 1.65 3.15
CA LEU A 112 -1.92 2.53 2.69
C LEU A 112 -1.24 1.93 1.46
N ILE A 113 -0.95 2.79 0.47
CA ILE A 113 -0.22 2.49 -0.76
C ILE A 113 0.91 3.51 -0.93
#